data_92f01ade8d979d06655db77e5198f546
#
_entry.id   92f01ade8d979d06655db77e5198f546
#
_cell.length_a   1.000
_cell.length_b   1.000
_cell.length_c   1.000
_cell.angle_alpha   90.00
_cell.angle_beta   90.00
_cell.angle_gamma   90.00
#
_symmetry.space_group_name_H-M   'P 1'
#
loop_
_entity.id
_entity.type
_entity.pdbx_description
1 polymer ?
#
loop_
_entity_poly.entity_id
_entity_poly.type
_entity_poly.pdbx_seq_one_letter_code
_entity_poly.pdbx_strand_id
1 'polypeptide(L)'
;MIENIINQVEEGMKIHLTDKGIEKLRITLRYALSDFVIKEAEVSVEDVQSTNEQLIQGFALAKGIEGLSQNTIESYISEINKFAAFISGKLRNCTTDDVRRYLNLRQSNGISNSSLDTIRRKLSSFYSWLEEEDYVVKSPLRRIHKIKTIKKIKQAFTAETIEL
;
A
#
# COMPACT_ATOMS: atom_id res chain seq x y z
N MET A 1 -26.45 -8.74 0.72
CA MET A 1 -25.03 -8.96 0.39
C MET A 1 -24.80 -9.36 -1.06
N ILE A 2 -25.36 -10.47 -1.58
CA ILE A 2 -25.21 -10.91 -2.99
C ILE A 2 -25.58 -9.79 -3.98
N GLU A 3 -26.72 -9.12 -3.80
CA GLU A 3 -27.14 -8.00 -4.67
C GLU A 3 -26.14 -6.83 -4.68
N ASN A 4 -25.45 -6.58 -3.55
CA ASN A 4 -24.43 -5.54 -3.51
C ASN A 4 -23.20 -5.91 -4.35
N ILE A 5 -22.79 -7.17 -4.32
CA ILE A 5 -21.70 -7.69 -5.15
C ILE A 5 -22.09 -7.60 -6.63
N ILE A 6 -23.29 -8.02 -6.99
CA ILE A 6 -23.80 -7.94 -8.36
C ILE A 6 -23.79 -6.49 -8.86
N ASN A 7 -24.29 -5.55 -8.07
CA ASN A 7 -24.32 -4.13 -8.42
C ASN A 7 -22.92 -3.54 -8.62
N GLN A 8 -21.95 -3.91 -7.76
CA GLN A 8 -20.55 -3.47 -7.93
C GLN A 8 -19.93 -4.00 -9.21
N VAL A 9 -20.17 -5.27 -9.56
CA VAL A 9 -19.66 -5.86 -10.80
C VAL A 9 -20.31 -5.18 -12.02
N GLU A 10 -21.61 -4.91 -11.98
CA GLU A 10 -22.32 -4.20 -13.04
C GLU A 10 -21.76 -2.80 -13.26
N GLU A 11 -21.60 -2.02 -12.19
CA GLU A 11 -21.00 -0.68 -12.27
C GLU A 11 -19.60 -0.72 -12.90
N GLY A 12 -18.77 -1.69 -12.51
CA GLY A 12 -17.44 -1.89 -13.09
C GLY A 12 -17.47 -2.28 -14.58
N MET A 13 -18.52 -2.96 -15.04
CA MET A 13 -18.64 -3.47 -16.40
C MET A 13 -19.44 -2.56 -17.36
N LYS A 14 -20.12 -1.51 -16.87
CA LYS A 14 -20.92 -0.59 -17.68
C LYS A 14 -20.18 0.04 -18.85
N ILE A 15 -18.87 0.25 -18.72
CA ILE A 15 -18.04 0.84 -19.78
C ILE A 15 -17.74 -0.17 -20.90
N HIS A 16 -17.84 -1.46 -20.61
CA HIS A 16 -17.42 -2.55 -21.49
C HIS A 16 -18.57 -3.36 -22.10
N LEU A 17 -19.78 -3.24 -21.55
CA LEU A 17 -20.94 -4.03 -21.96
C LEU A 17 -22.11 -3.14 -22.38
N THR A 18 -22.91 -3.65 -23.34
CA THR A 18 -24.19 -3.08 -23.69
C THR A 18 -25.23 -3.39 -22.61
N ASP A 19 -26.37 -2.69 -22.61
CA ASP A 19 -27.46 -2.91 -21.65
C ASP A 19 -27.94 -4.37 -21.62
N LYS A 20 -28.06 -5.02 -22.79
CA LYS A 20 -28.33 -6.46 -22.89
C LYS A 20 -27.23 -7.33 -22.29
N GLY A 21 -25.98 -6.90 -22.42
CA GLY A 21 -24.83 -7.57 -21.81
C GLY A 21 -24.84 -7.49 -20.30
N ILE A 22 -25.20 -6.34 -19.75
CA ILE A 22 -25.35 -6.12 -18.30
C ILE A 22 -26.49 -6.98 -17.74
N GLU A 23 -27.64 -7.02 -18.41
CA GLU A 23 -28.77 -7.85 -17.97
C GLU A 23 -28.41 -9.35 -17.97
N LYS A 24 -27.72 -9.81 -19.00
CA LYS A 24 -27.23 -11.20 -19.06
C LYS A 24 -26.20 -11.49 -17.96
N LEU A 25 -25.29 -10.56 -17.69
CA LEU A 25 -24.31 -10.66 -16.61
C LEU A 25 -25.02 -10.78 -15.25
N ARG A 26 -26.02 -9.95 -15.00
CA ARG A 26 -26.83 -9.98 -13.76
C ARG A 26 -27.47 -11.36 -13.53
N ILE A 27 -28.15 -11.89 -14.55
CA ILE A 27 -28.81 -13.21 -14.48
C ILE A 27 -27.77 -14.29 -14.21
N THR A 28 -26.64 -14.25 -14.91
CA THR A 28 -25.56 -15.24 -14.75
C THR A 28 -24.96 -15.19 -13.35
N LEU A 29 -24.69 -14.00 -12.81
CA LEU A 29 -24.14 -13.84 -11.46
C LEU A 29 -25.14 -14.29 -10.39
N ARG A 30 -26.43 -13.97 -10.53
CA ARG A 30 -27.46 -14.48 -9.61
C ARG A 30 -27.51 -15.99 -9.59
N TYR A 31 -27.50 -16.63 -10.76
CA TYR A 31 -27.51 -18.06 -10.87
C TYR A 31 -26.23 -18.69 -10.27
N ALA A 32 -25.07 -18.15 -10.64
CA ALA A 32 -23.79 -18.65 -10.15
C ALA A 32 -23.62 -18.49 -8.62
N LEU A 33 -24.23 -17.47 -8.02
CA LEU A 33 -24.13 -17.17 -6.59
C LEU A 33 -25.30 -17.73 -5.77
N SER A 34 -26.32 -18.33 -6.42
CA SER A 34 -27.52 -18.84 -5.75
C SER A 34 -27.25 -19.94 -4.72
N ASP A 35 -26.25 -20.78 -4.98
CA ASP A 35 -25.89 -21.92 -4.13
C ASP A 35 -24.86 -21.56 -3.04
N PHE A 36 -24.41 -20.30 -3.01
CA PHE A 36 -23.44 -19.83 -2.03
C PHE A 36 -24.09 -19.02 -0.91
N VAL A 37 -23.78 -19.37 0.33
CA VAL A 37 -24.09 -18.53 1.49
C VAL A 37 -22.92 -17.58 1.69
N ILE A 38 -23.04 -16.36 1.13
CA ILE A 38 -22.03 -15.32 1.29
C ILE A 38 -22.24 -14.67 2.66
N LYS A 39 -21.31 -14.91 3.59
CA LYS A 39 -21.20 -14.22 4.87
C LYS A 39 -20.07 -13.19 4.80
N GLU A 40 -20.24 -12.06 5.49
CA GLU A 40 -19.08 -11.23 5.78
C GLU A 40 -18.08 -12.05 6.58
N ALA A 41 -16.87 -12.19 6.06
CA ALA A 41 -15.83 -12.84 6.84
C ALA A 41 -15.52 -11.90 8.02
N GLU A 42 -15.81 -12.34 9.22
CA GLU A 42 -15.24 -11.75 10.43
C GLU A 42 -13.74 -12.02 10.38
N VAL A 43 -13.00 -11.07 9.81
CA VAL A 43 -11.55 -11.17 9.74
C VAL A 43 -11.02 -10.83 11.13
N SER A 44 -10.51 -11.86 11.83
CA SER A 44 -9.90 -11.65 13.14
C SER A 44 -8.64 -10.77 13.01
N VAL A 45 -8.27 -10.10 14.09
CA VAL A 45 -7.02 -9.30 14.13
C VAL A 45 -5.81 -10.22 13.85
N GLU A 46 -5.86 -11.47 14.30
CA GLU A 46 -4.83 -12.49 14.07
C GLU A 46 -4.70 -12.85 12.59
N ASP A 47 -5.81 -12.99 11.85
CA ASP A 47 -5.78 -13.24 10.40
C ASP A 47 -5.20 -12.08 9.60
N VAL A 48 -5.47 -10.85 10.04
CA VAL A 48 -4.90 -9.64 9.41
C VAL A 48 -3.41 -9.60 9.65
N GLN A 49 -2.97 -9.84 10.89
CA GLN A 49 -1.57 -9.79 11.27
C GLN A 49 -0.77 -10.88 10.57
N SER A 50 -1.23 -12.13 10.59
CA SER A 50 -0.60 -13.27 9.92
C SER A 50 -0.41 -13.00 8.41
N THR A 51 -1.43 -12.46 7.74
CA THR A 51 -1.34 -12.11 6.31
C THR A 51 -0.34 -10.99 6.05
N ASN A 52 -0.31 -9.95 6.89
CA ASN A 52 0.62 -8.83 6.73
C ASN A 52 2.07 -9.28 6.99
N GLU A 53 2.30 -10.12 8.00
CA GLU A 53 3.62 -10.67 8.30
C GLU A 53 4.18 -11.50 7.14
N GLN A 54 3.36 -12.35 6.51
CA GLN A 54 3.75 -13.14 5.35
C GLN A 54 4.19 -12.25 4.18
N LEU A 55 3.46 -11.17 3.90
CA LEU A 55 3.81 -10.22 2.84
C LEU A 55 5.12 -9.48 3.15
N ILE A 56 5.32 -9.06 4.40
CA ILE A 56 6.54 -8.37 4.83
C ILE A 56 7.76 -9.30 4.75
N GLN A 57 7.60 -10.55 5.16
CA GLN A 57 8.66 -11.56 5.05
C GLN A 57 9.00 -11.87 3.60
N GLY A 58 8.01 -12.05 2.72
CA GLY A 58 8.23 -12.24 1.27
C GLY A 58 8.99 -11.07 0.65
N PHE A 59 8.59 -9.84 0.96
CA PHE A 59 9.31 -8.64 0.53
C PHE A 59 10.76 -8.60 1.04
N ALA A 60 10.98 -8.94 2.31
CA ALA A 60 12.32 -8.97 2.88
C ALA A 60 13.24 -9.99 2.17
N LEU A 61 12.71 -11.18 1.88
CA LEU A 61 13.44 -12.21 1.12
C LEU A 61 13.77 -11.73 -0.30
N ALA A 62 12.79 -11.14 -1.01
CA ALA A 62 13.01 -10.59 -2.35
C ALA A 62 14.11 -9.53 -2.35
N LYS A 63 14.09 -8.59 -1.40
CA LYS A 63 15.12 -7.55 -1.26
C LYS A 63 16.49 -8.09 -0.83
N GLY A 64 16.51 -9.19 -0.10
CA GLY A 64 17.76 -9.91 0.22
C GLY A 64 18.41 -10.52 -1.03
N ILE A 65 17.61 -11.17 -1.90
CA ILE A 65 18.06 -11.73 -3.18
C ILE A 65 18.56 -10.62 -4.13
N GLU A 66 17.93 -9.43 -4.10
CA GLU A 66 18.38 -8.25 -4.85
C GLU A 66 19.69 -7.66 -4.32
N GLY A 67 20.23 -8.18 -3.22
CA GLY A 67 21.52 -7.77 -2.66
C GLY A 67 21.47 -6.56 -1.72
N LEU A 68 20.29 -6.17 -1.21
CA LEU A 68 20.20 -5.11 -0.22
C LEU A 68 20.83 -5.54 1.12
N SER A 69 21.50 -4.60 1.79
CA SER A 69 22.06 -4.87 3.10
C SER A 69 20.97 -5.12 4.15
N GLN A 70 21.29 -5.95 5.15
CA GLN A 70 20.39 -6.30 6.25
C GLN A 70 19.81 -5.04 6.94
N ASN A 71 20.65 -4.05 7.24
CA ASN A 71 20.22 -2.78 7.86
C ASN A 71 19.19 -2.04 6.97
N THR A 72 19.35 -2.11 5.65
CA THR A 72 18.40 -1.49 4.72
C THR A 72 17.06 -2.22 4.76
N ILE A 73 17.07 -3.55 4.72
CA ILE A 73 15.86 -4.39 4.79
C ILE A 73 15.11 -4.13 6.10
N GLU A 74 15.80 -4.15 7.23
CA GLU A 74 15.21 -3.85 8.55
C GLU A 74 14.57 -2.44 8.60
N SER A 75 15.20 -1.48 7.95
CA SER A 75 14.68 -0.12 7.85
C SER A 75 13.40 -0.04 7.01
N TYR A 76 13.25 -0.90 5.98
CA TYR A 76 12.00 -1.06 5.23
C TYR A 76 10.93 -1.70 6.09
N ILE A 77 11.23 -2.86 6.70
CA ILE A 77 10.31 -3.61 7.56
C ILE A 77 9.76 -2.74 8.68
N SER A 78 10.64 -2.00 9.37
CA SER A 78 10.25 -1.10 10.46
C SER A 78 9.22 -0.07 10.00
N GLU A 79 9.39 0.53 8.82
CA GLU A 79 8.45 1.52 8.31
C GLU A 79 7.14 0.89 7.82
N ILE A 80 7.20 -0.28 7.18
CA ILE A 80 6.01 -1.01 6.73
C ILE A 80 5.17 -1.44 7.93
N ASN A 81 5.79 -1.93 9.01
CA ASN A 81 5.10 -2.30 10.25
C ASN A 81 4.40 -1.11 10.92
N LYS A 82 5.04 0.07 10.96
CA LYS A 82 4.41 1.30 11.46
C LYS A 82 3.19 1.69 10.63
N PHE A 83 3.29 1.53 9.32
CA PHE A 83 2.17 1.80 8.42
C PHE A 83 1.04 0.77 8.59
N ALA A 84 1.36 -0.53 8.69
CA ALA A 84 0.40 -1.59 8.95
C ALA A 84 -0.37 -1.37 10.26
N ALA A 85 0.33 -0.98 11.32
CA ALA A 85 -0.29 -0.62 12.59
C ALA A 85 -1.23 0.59 12.48
N PHE A 86 -0.87 1.59 11.65
CA PHE A 86 -1.71 2.77 11.44
C PHE A 86 -3.02 2.44 10.72
N ILE A 87 -2.98 1.61 9.66
CA ILE A 87 -4.19 1.27 8.90
C ILE A 87 -5.06 0.23 9.59
N SER A 88 -4.54 -0.47 10.60
CA SER A 88 -5.25 -1.52 11.39
C SER A 88 -5.99 -2.55 10.51
N GLY A 89 -5.47 -2.82 9.31
CA GLY A 89 -6.10 -3.67 8.32
C GLY A 89 -5.12 -4.42 7.42
N LYS A 90 -5.66 -5.12 6.43
CA LYS A 90 -4.84 -5.85 5.46
C LYS A 90 -4.10 -4.86 4.54
N LEU A 91 -2.77 -4.97 4.47
CA LEU A 91 -1.92 -4.17 3.58
C LEU A 91 -2.37 -4.24 2.11
N ARG A 92 -2.92 -5.37 1.68
CA ARG A 92 -3.49 -5.54 0.33
C ARG A 92 -4.68 -4.63 0.03
N ASN A 93 -5.44 -4.25 1.04
CA ASN A 93 -6.66 -3.44 0.89
C ASN A 93 -6.39 -1.93 1.05
N CYS A 94 -5.12 -1.55 1.20
CA CYS A 94 -4.72 -0.17 1.39
C CYS A 94 -5.09 0.70 0.18
N THR A 95 -5.65 1.85 0.45
CA THR A 95 -6.01 2.86 -0.55
C THR A 95 -4.97 3.98 -0.62
N THR A 96 -5.01 4.76 -1.71
CA THR A 96 -4.19 5.97 -1.84
C THR A 96 -4.48 6.98 -0.71
N ASP A 97 -5.71 6.99 -0.22
CA ASP A 97 -6.13 7.89 0.87
C ASP A 97 -5.56 7.48 2.22
N ASP A 98 -5.42 6.18 2.48
CA ASP A 98 -4.75 5.68 3.68
C ASP A 98 -3.29 6.14 3.72
N VAL A 99 -2.60 6.04 2.58
CA VAL A 99 -1.21 6.54 2.45
C VAL A 99 -1.14 8.04 2.70
N ARG A 100 -2.06 8.83 2.12
CA ARG A 100 -2.10 10.29 2.34
C ARG A 100 -2.32 10.63 3.81
N ARG A 101 -3.26 9.97 4.47
CA ARG A 101 -3.55 10.17 5.90
C ARG A 101 -2.33 9.83 6.76
N TYR A 102 -1.66 8.72 6.45
CA TYR A 102 -0.43 8.35 7.16
C TYR A 102 0.68 9.38 7.00
N LEU A 103 0.99 9.79 5.78
CA LEU A 103 2.03 10.79 5.52
C LEU A 103 1.70 12.13 6.16
N ASN A 104 0.44 12.55 6.15
CA ASN A 104 -0.02 13.77 6.81
C ASN A 104 0.14 13.70 8.34
N LEU A 105 -0.23 12.58 8.96
CA LEU A 105 -0.01 12.33 10.39
C LEU A 105 1.47 12.41 10.75
N ARG A 106 2.35 11.78 9.95
CA ARG A 106 3.80 11.81 10.17
C ARG A 106 4.36 13.24 10.06
N GLN A 107 3.83 14.02 9.12
CA GLN A 107 4.20 15.43 8.95
C GLN A 107 3.75 16.28 10.14
N SER A 108 2.52 16.10 10.60
CA SER A 108 1.97 16.80 11.78
C SER A 108 2.77 16.49 13.04
N ASN A 109 3.36 15.30 13.14
CA ASN A 109 4.25 14.89 14.22
C ASN A 109 5.68 15.45 14.09
N GLY A 110 5.90 16.43 13.22
CA GLY A 110 7.17 17.16 13.08
C GLY A 110 8.25 16.47 12.25
N ILE A 111 7.90 15.43 11.47
CA ILE A 111 8.88 14.78 10.58
C ILE A 111 9.22 15.71 9.42
N SER A 112 10.51 15.88 9.14
CA SER A 112 10.99 16.72 8.03
C SER A 112 10.54 16.17 6.67
N ASN A 113 10.37 17.07 5.68
CA ASN A 113 10.01 16.68 4.32
C ASN A 113 10.99 15.66 3.70
N SER A 114 12.28 15.73 4.03
CA SER A 114 13.29 14.78 3.57
C SER A 114 13.04 13.37 4.12
N SER A 115 12.77 13.28 5.43
CA SER A 115 12.41 12.01 6.08
C SER A 115 11.07 11.48 5.59
N LEU A 116 10.10 12.38 5.38
CA LEU A 116 8.78 12.02 4.84
C LEU A 116 8.88 11.45 3.42
N ASP A 117 9.74 12.02 2.55
CA ASP A 117 9.99 11.44 1.22
C ASP A 117 10.70 10.09 1.30
N THR A 118 11.53 9.89 2.31
CA THR A 118 12.16 8.58 2.57
C THR A 118 11.11 7.54 2.97
N ILE A 119 10.16 7.89 3.84
CA ILE A 119 9.02 7.04 4.21
C ILE A 119 8.21 6.69 2.96
N ARG A 120 7.84 7.70 2.15
CA ARG A 120 7.11 7.50 0.89
C ARG A 120 7.85 6.52 -0.03
N ARG A 121 9.18 6.66 -0.21
CA ARG A 121 9.98 5.78 -1.08
C ARG A 121 9.98 4.34 -0.58
N LYS A 122 10.09 4.13 0.73
CA LYS A 122 10.04 2.78 1.33
C LYS A 122 8.70 2.11 1.07
N LEU A 123 7.61 2.81 1.36
CA LEU A 123 6.26 2.28 1.08
C LEU A 123 6.05 2.06 -0.42
N SER A 124 6.56 2.95 -1.29
CA SER A 124 6.48 2.78 -2.75
C SER A 124 7.20 1.53 -3.22
N SER A 125 8.38 1.23 -2.69
CA SER A 125 9.13 0.00 -3.02
C SER A 125 8.35 -1.25 -2.63
N PHE A 126 7.75 -1.26 -1.44
CA PHE A 126 6.93 -2.39 -0.97
C PHE A 126 5.70 -2.60 -1.84
N TYR A 127 4.94 -1.54 -2.13
CA TYR A 127 3.72 -1.67 -2.95
C TYR A 127 4.01 -1.90 -4.43
N SER A 128 5.17 -1.50 -4.97
CA SER A 128 5.60 -1.90 -6.30
C SER A 128 5.89 -3.39 -6.36
N TRP A 129 6.56 -3.94 -5.35
CA TRP A 129 6.77 -5.38 -5.24
C TRP A 129 5.45 -6.14 -5.08
N LEU A 130 4.49 -5.65 -4.28
CA LEU A 130 3.15 -6.27 -4.18
C LEU A 130 2.40 -6.26 -5.51
N GLU A 131 2.57 -5.23 -6.34
CA GLU A 131 1.97 -5.13 -7.68
C GLU A 131 2.68 -6.09 -8.67
N GLU A 132 4.00 -6.21 -8.61
CA GLU A 132 4.81 -7.14 -9.41
C GLU A 132 4.52 -8.61 -9.11
N GLU A 133 4.21 -8.95 -7.86
CA GLU A 133 3.84 -10.30 -7.40
C GLU A 133 2.33 -10.58 -7.45
N ASP A 134 1.56 -9.73 -8.10
CA ASP A 134 0.10 -9.84 -8.25
C ASP A 134 -0.70 -9.88 -6.91
N TYR A 135 -0.09 -9.45 -5.81
CA TYR A 135 -0.78 -9.32 -4.53
C TYR A 135 -1.78 -8.16 -4.50
N VAL A 136 -1.54 -7.13 -5.29
CA VAL A 136 -2.44 -6.00 -5.49
C VAL A 136 -2.53 -5.67 -6.98
N VAL A 137 -3.71 -5.31 -7.46
CA VAL A 137 -3.92 -4.97 -8.88
C VAL A 137 -3.18 -3.68 -9.24
N LYS A 138 -3.02 -2.75 -8.29
CA LYS A 138 -2.43 -1.44 -8.53
C LYS A 138 -1.89 -0.84 -7.23
N SER A 139 -0.64 -0.36 -7.27
CA SER A 139 -0.02 0.30 -6.12
C SER A 139 -0.79 1.56 -5.71
N PRO A 140 -1.16 1.71 -4.42
CA PRO A 140 -1.81 2.92 -3.90
C PRO A 140 -0.89 4.14 -3.92
N LEU A 141 0.43 3.95 -4.04
CA LEU A 141 1.41 5.04 -4.09
C LEU A 141 1.59 5.62 -5.49
N ARG A 142 1.01 5.03 -6.52
CA ARG A 142 1.15 5.50 -7.91
C ARG A 142 0.76 6.97 -8.12
N ARG A 143 -0.18 7.49 -7.28
CA ARG A 143 -0.63 8.89 -7.30
C ARG A 143 0.02 9.76 -6.22
N ILE A 144 1.03 9.24 -5.51
CA ILE A 144 1.76 9.97 -4.46
C ILE A 144 3.11 10.40 -5.02
N HIS A 145 3.20 11.67 -5.39
CA HIS A 145 4.41 12.23 -5.97
C HIS A 145 5.49 12.52 -4.93
N LYS A 146 6.71 12.73 -5.41
CA LYS A 146 7.87 13.12 -4.59
C LYS A 146 7.55 14.37 -3.76
N ILE A 147 7.90 14.32 -2.49
CA ILE A 147 7.74 15.44 -1.57
C ILE A 147 8.88 16.43 -1.80
N LYS A 148 8.54 17.70 -2.01
CA LYS A 148 9.53 18.78 -2.21
C LYS A 148 10.34 18.96 -0.92
N THR A 149 11.66 18.86 -1.04
CA THR A 149 12.59 19.11 0.05
C THR A 149 13.42 20.35 -0.26
N ILE A 150 13.60 21.23 0.73
CA ILE A 150 14.53 22.33 0.63
C ILE A 150 15.93 21.76 0.84
N LYS A 151 16.80 21.86 -0.16
CA LYS A 151 18.22 21.53 0.02
C LYS A 151 18.82 22.52 1.02
N LYS A 152 19.09 22.11 2.26
CA LYS A 152 19.98 22.85 3.14
C LYS A 152 21.38 22.76 2.53
N ILE A 153 21.89 23.87 2.03
CA ILE A 153 23.29 23.98 1.62
C ILE A 153 24.08 23.82 2.93
N LYS A 154 24.78 22.70 3.08
CA LYS A 154 25.79 22.57 4.14
C LYS A 154 26.87 23.59 3.79
N GLN A 155 27.08 24.58 4.63
CA GLN A 155 28.27 25.41 4.54
C GLN A 155 29.46 24.47 4.69
N ALA A 156 30.32 24.41 3.68
CA ALA A 156 31.60 23.74 3.81
C ALA A 156 32.39 24.52 4.85
N PHE A 157 32.93 23.81 5.84
CA PHE A 157 33.89 24.40 6.78
C PHE A 157 35.06 24.90 5.92
N THR A 158 35.30 26.20 5.93
CA THR A 158 36.50 26.77 5.33
C THR A 158 37.70 26.38 6.19
N ALA A 159 38.86 26.15 5.57
CA ALA A 159 40.08 25.68 6.23
C ALA A 159 40.55 26.62 7.37
N GLU A 160 40.07 27.85 7.43
CA GLU A 160 40.35 28.85 8.47
C GLU A 160 39.70 28.54 9.84
N THR A 161 38.79 27.55 9.94
CA THR A 161 38.13 27.21 11.21
C THR A 161 38.84 26.09 11.96
N ILE A 162 39.99 25.61 11.51
CA ILE A 162 40.75 24.48 12.10
C ILE A 162 41.97 24.96 12.91
N GLU A 163 42.28 26.26 12.93
CA GLU A 163 43.35 26.80 13.80
C GLU A 163 42.75 27.54 15.00
N LEU A 164 42.41 26.76 16.05
CA LEU A 164 42.39 27.17 17.48
C LEU A 164 42.42 25.94 18.36
#